data_7d1b30af35d655366324bd0fcd731ea0
#
_entry.id   7d1b30af35d655366324bd0fcd731ea0
#
_cell.length_a   1.000
_cell.length_b   1.000
_cell.length_c   1.000
_cell.angle_alpha   90.00
_cell.angle_beta   90.00
_cell.angle_gamma   90.00
#
_symmetry.space_group_name_H-M   'P 1'
#
loop_
_entity.id
_entity.type
_entity.pdbx_description
1 polymer ?
#
loop_
_entity_poly.entity_id
_entity_poly.type
_entity_poly.pdbx_seq_one_letter_code
_entity_poly.pdbx_strand_id
1 'polypeptide(L)'
;MARKQETPMPFYVGDWLRCPELRVLPPDVRGLWMDMLCYMWESVERGVMVMPNGQPCTKEDIARIIGTDCSGSSKWVDSLIENKVCEVREDGAIYSRRMVKDNLIREKRRQAGKKGGEITKARAFIPKAESETILQEQPQQ
;
A
#
# COMPACT_ATOMS: atom_id res chain seq x y z
N MET A 1 -1.69 -25.68 6.75
CA MET A 1 -1.47 -24.23 6.96
C MET A 1 -2.79 -23.50 6.77
N ALA A 2 -3.22 -22.77 7.79
CA ALA A 2 -4.35 -21.87 7.61
C ALA A 2 -3.99 -20.81 6.57
N ARG A 3 -4.79 -20.66 5.53
CA ARG A 3 -4.64 -19.56 4.59
C ARG A 3 -4.78 -18.24 5.35
N LYS A 4 -3.73 -17.42 5.30
CA LYS A 4 -3.82 -16.05 5.76
C LYS A 4 -4.98 -15.40 5.01
N GLN A 5 -5.92 -14.81 5.74
CA GLN A 5 -7.03 -14.10 5.10
C GLN A 5 -6.47 -13.00 4.22
N GLU A 6 -6.57 -13.16 2.92
CA GLU A 6 -6.09 -12.19 1.96
C GLU A 6 -7.06 -11.02 1.91
N THR A 7 -6.55 -9.82 2.19
CA THR A 7 -7.31 -8.60 2.02
C THR A 7 -7.35 -8.25 0.54
N PRO A 8 -8.54 -8.05 -0.06
CA PRO A 8 -8.61 -7.65 -1.45
C PRO A 8 -7.92 -6.31 -1.70
N MET A 9 -7.16 -6.23 -2.81
CA MET A 9 -6.54 -5.01 -3.25
C MET A 9 -7.59 -4.09 -3.89
N PRO A 10 -7.72 -2.83 -3.43
CA PRO A 10 -8.57 -1.87 -4.12
C PRO A 10 -8.04 -1.61 -5.53
N PHE A 11 -8.91 -1.65 -6.53
CA PHE A 11 -8.53 -1.39 -7.90
C PHE A 11 -9.39 -0.27 -8.49
N TYR A 12 -8.74 0.79 -8.91
CA TYR A 12 -9.37 2.00 -9.43
C TYR A 12 -9.48 1.89 -10.95
N VAL A 13 -10.55 1.29 -11.41
CA VAL A 13 -10.78 0.98 -12.84
C VAL A 13 -10.70 2.22 -13.72
N GLY A 14 -11.32 3.32 -13.28
CA GLY A 14 -11.30 4.58 -14.04
C GLY A 14 -9.89 5.13 -14.23
N ASP A 15 -9.08 5.09 -13.19
CA ASP A 15 -7.70 5.55 -13.26
C ASP A 15 -6.86 4.65 -14.17
N TRP A 16 -7.08 3.34 -14.10
CA TRP A 16 -6.39 2.39 -14.98
C TRP A 16 -6.69 2.67 -16.45
N LEU A 17 -7.95 2.93 -16.79
CA LEU A 17 -8.37 3.16 -18.17
C LEU A 17 -8.00 4.54 -18.71
N ARG A 18 -7.90 5.54 -17.84
CA ARG A 18 -7.75 6.94 -18.25
C ARG A 18 -6.41 7.58 -17.87
N CYS A 19 -5.54 6.86 -17.18
CA CYS A 19 -4.22 7.38 -16.81
C CYS A 19 -3.36 7.56 -18.07
N PRO A 20 -2.97 8.79 -18.45
CA PRO A 20 -2.19 9.02 -19.66
C PRO A 20 -0.87 8.26 -19.68
N GLU A 21 -0.19 8.18 -18.56
CA GLU A 21 1.09 7.50 -18.41
C GLU A 21 0.98 6.00 -18.70
N LEU A 22 -0.16 5.39 -18.36
CA LEU A 22 -0.43 3.99 -18.66
C LEU A 22 -0.90 3.77 -20.10
N ARG A 23 -1.69 4.70 -20.61
CA ARG A 23 -2.28 4.54 -21.96
C ARG A 23 -1.26 4.62 -23.08
N VAL A 24 -0.14 5.31 -22.89
CA VAL A 24 0.95 5.36 -23.88
C VAL A 24 1.78 4.09 -23.91
N LEU A 25 1.64 3.20 -22.91
CA LEU A 25 2.39 1.96 -22.80
C LEU A 25 1.68 0.81 -23.53
N PRO A 26 2.43 -0.11 -24.14
CA PRO A 26 1.82 -1.29 -24.75
C PRO A 26 1.24 -2.25 -23.70
N PRO A 27 0.33 -3.16 -24.12
CA PRO A 27 -0.35 -4.06 -23.18
C PRO A 27 0.56 -4.96 -22.35
N ASP A 28 1.70 -5.39 -22.90
CA ASP A 28 2.68 -6.22 -22.18
C ASP A 28 3.30 -5.46 -21.01
N VAL A 29 3.66 -4.20 -21.19
CA VAL A 29 4.19 -3.34 -20.12
C VAL A 29 3.12 -3.06 -19.07
N ARG A 30 1.88 -2.83 -19.48
CA ARG A 30 0.75 -2.64 -18.56
C ARG A 30 0.48 -3.91 -17.76
N GLY A 31 0.58 -5.08 -18.38
CA GLY A 31 0.44 -6.37 -17.70
C GLY A 31 1.52 -6.57 -16.65
N LEU A 32 2.76 -6.24 -16.97
CA LEU A 32 3.87 -6.24 -16.02
C LEU A 32 3.55 -5.37 -14.80
N TRP A 33 3.06 -4.15 -15.03
CA TRP A 33 2.71 -3.23 -13.95
C TRP A 33 1.60 -3.79 -13.07
N MET A 34 0.59 -4.43 -13.65
CA MET A 34 -0.47 -5.07 -12.88
C MET A 34 0.08 -6.16 -11.97
N ASP A 35 0.95 -7.01 -12.46
CA ASP A 35 1.59 -8.06 -11.66
C ASP A 35 2.47 -7.47 -10.55
N MET A 36 3.18 -6.38 -10.85
CA MET A 36 3.96 -5.65 -9.85
C MET A 36 3.06 -5.08 -8.75
N LEU A 37 1.91 -4.51 -9.11
CA LEU A 37 0.94 -4.00 -8.13
C LEU A 37 0.45 -5.12 -7.20
N CYS A 38 0.15 -6.29 -7.75
CA CYS A 38 -0.27 -7.45 -6.96
C CYS A 38 0.84 -7.88 -5.99
N TYR A 39 2.07 -7.94 -6.46
CA TYR A 39 3.22 -8.25 -5.61
C TYR A 39 3.40 -7.22 -4.50
N MET A 40 3.34 -5.93 -4.84
CA MET A 40 3.48 -4.83 -3.88
C MET A 40 2.39 -4.87 -2.80
N TRP A 41 1.20 -5.30 -3.17
CA TRP A 41 0.10 -5.43 -2.21
C TRP A 41 0.40 -6.46 -1.13
N GLU A 42 1.02 -7.58 -1.50
CA GLU A 42 1.38 -8.65 -0.59
C GLU A 42 2.80 -8.53 -0.01
N SER A 43 3.57 -7.54 -0.48
CA SER A 43 4.94 -7.31 -0.05
C SER A 43 5.04 -7.08 1.46
N VAL A 44 6.18 -7.44 2.04
CA VAL A 44 6.48 -7.15 3.46
C VAL A 44 6.47 -5.65 3.75
N GLU A 45 6.71 -4.84 2.73
CA GLU A 45 6.53 -3.39 2.75
C GLU A 45 5.53 -3.03 1.65
N ARG A 46 4.28 -2.85 2.04
CA ARG A 46 3.18 -2.66 1.07
C ARG A 46 3.41 -1.44 0.19
N GLY A 47 3.31 -1.67 -1.11
CA GLY A 47 3.50 -0.64 -2.12
C GLY A 47 4.92 -0.56 -2.66
N VAL A 48 5.84 -1.38 -2.17
CA VAL A 48 7.25 -1.36 -2.53
C VAL A 48 7.71 -2.73 -3.03
N MET A 49 8.50 -2.72 -4.10
CA MET A 49 9.10 -3.95 -4.65
C MET A 49 10.33 -4.33 -3.84
N VAL A 50 10.09 -5.01 -2.72
CA VAL A 50 11.15 -5.58 -1.89
C VAL A 50 10.97 -7.07 -1.76
N MET A 51 12.09 -7.78 -1.57
CA MET A 51 12.10 -9.21 -1.32
C MET A 51 11.65 -9.49 0.13
N PRO A 52 11.31 -10.74 0.48
CA PRO A 52 10.91 -11.08 1.85
C PRO A 52 11.93 -10.67 2.93
N ASN A 53 13.20 -10.56 2.58
CA ASN A 53 14.25 -10.08 3.49
C ASN A 53 14.33 -8.55 3.58
N GLY A 54 13.45 -7.82 2.89
CA GLY A 54 13.44 -6.36 2.88
C GLY A 54 14.38 -5.70 1.88
N GLN A 55 15.18 -6.47 1.15
CA GLN A 55 16.08 -5.93 0.14
C GLN A 55 15.30 -5.52 -1.11
N PRO A 56 15.71 -4.44 -1.81
CA PRO A 56 15.07 -4.06 -3.06
C PRO A 56 15.11 -5.18 -4.10
N CYS A 57 14.00 -5.36 -4.82
CA CYS A 57 13.97 -6.28 -5.95
C CYS A 57 14.87 -5.75 -7.07
N THR A 58 15.74 -6.61 -7.58
CA THR A 58 16.48 -6.34 -8.82
C THR A 58 15.56 -6.57 -10.02
N LYS A 59 16.01 -6.16 -11.21
CA LYS A 59 15.28 -6.46 -12.45
C LYS A 59 15.15 -7.97 -12.68
N GLU A 60 16.15 -8.75 -12.30
CA GLU A 60 16.14 -10.21 -12.34
C GLU A 60 15.09 -10.78 -11.38
N ASP A 61 14.99 -10.21 -10.18
CA ASP A 61 13.96 -10.60 -9.19
C ASP A 61 12.57 -10.34 -9.74
N ILE A 62 12.34 -9.18 -10.34
CA ILE A 62 11.05 -8.81 -10.94
C ILE A 62 10.70 -9.77 -12.07
N ALA A 63 11.65 -10.10 -12.95
CA ALA A 63 11.44 -11.04 -14.04
C ALA A 63 11.04 -12.43 -13.52
N ARG A 64 11.67 -12.88 -12.45
CA ARG A 64 11.39 -14.16 -11.81
C ARG A 64 10.00 -14.16 -11.16
N ILE A 65 9.64 -13.09 -10.49
CA ILE A 65 8.32 -12.94 -9.84
C ILE A 65 7.21 -13.00 -10.87
N ILE A 66 7.40 -12.37 -12.02
CA ILE A 66 6.39 -12.27 -13.07
C ILE A 66 6.39 -13.52 -13.96
N GLY A 67 7.48 -14.28 -13.95
CA GLY A 67 7.57 -15.51 -14.73
C GLY A 67 8.00 -15.29 -16.19
N THR A 68 8.84 -14.30 -16.43
CA THR A 68 9.38 -13.98 -17.75
C THR A 68 10.90 -13.88 -17.69
N ASP A 69 11.56 -13.74 -18.85
CA ASP A 69 13.00 -13.52 -18.86
C ASP A 69 13.36 -12.04 -18.61
N CYS A 70 14.55 -11.82 -18.07
CA CYS A 70 15.00 -10.48 -17.69
C CYS A 70 15.28 -9.57 -18.88
N SER A 71 15.65 -10.11 -20.03
CA SER A 71 16.03 -9.30 -21.20
C SER A 71 14.86 -8.43 -21.69
N GLY A 72 13.66 -9.00 -21.76
CA GLY A 72 12.45 -8.28 -22.15
C GLY A 72 11.91 -7.43 -21.01
N SER A 73 11.73 -8.01 -19.84
CA SER A 73 11.11 -7.33 -18.68
C SER A 73 11.92 -6.14 -18.18
N SER A 74 13.26 -6.18 -18.31
CA SER A 74 14.12 -5.06 -17.94
C SER A 74 13.75 -3.77 -18.71
N LYS A 75 13.50 -3.90 -20.00
CA LYS A 75 13.07 -2.77 -20.85
C LYS A 75 11.69 -2.27 -20.46
N TRP A 76 10.79 -3.17 -20.11
CA TRP A 76 9.43 -2.84 -19.66
C TRP A 76 9.47 -2.07 -18.33
N VAL A 77 10.31 -2.50 -17.39
CA VAL A 77 10.52 -1.81 -16.12
C VAL A 77 11.05 -0.39 -16.37
N ASP A 78 12.04 -0.26 -17.25
CA ASP A 78 12.58 1.05 -17.62
C ASP A 78 11.49 1.96 -18.23
N SER A 79 10.61 1.41 -19.06
CA SER A 79 9.49 2.16 -19.65
C SER A 79 8.52 2.65 -18.56
N LEU A 80 8.25 1.85 -17.55
CA LEU A 80 7.40 2.26 -16.42
C LEU A 80 8.02 3.42 -15.66
N ILE A 81 9.32 3.37 -15.42
CA ILE A 81 10.05 4.41 -14.71
C ILE A 81 10.10 5.71 -15.54
N GLU A 82 10.46 5.60 -16.82
CA GLU A 82 10.56 6.74 -17.73
C GLU A 82 9.23 7.47 -17.91
N ASN A 83 8.13 6.73 -17.96
CA ASN A 83 6.78 7.30 -18.10
C ASN A 83 6.15 7.66 -16.74
N LYS A 84 6.90 7.60 -15.67
CA LYS A 84 6.48 7.99 -14.31
C LYS A 84 5.26 7.24 -13.79
N VAL A 85 5.07 6.01 -14.23
CA VAL A 85 4.03 5.12 -13.69
C VAL A 85 4.40 4.69 -12.28
N CYS A 86 5.67 4.46 -12.04
CA CYS A 86 6.23 4.14 -10.72
C CYS A 86 7.42 5.05 -10.41
N GLU A 87 7.88 4.99 -9.18
CA GLU A 87 9.07 5.72 -8.75
C GLU A 87 10.10 4.79 -8.16
N VAL A 88 11.33 5.28 -8.08
CA VAL A 88 12.46 4.55 -7.50
C VAL A 88 12.91 5.26 -6.24
N ARG A 89 12.99 4.52 -5.15
CA ARG A 89 13.45 4.99 -3.85
C ARG A 89 14.98 5.10 -3.85
N GLU A 90 15.54 5.79 -2.86
CA GLU A 90 17.00 5.97 -2.72
C GLU A 90 17.80 4.66 -2.70
N ASP A 91 17.21 3.61 -2.10
CA ASP A 91 17.82 2.29 -2.05
C ASP A 91 17.68 1.49 -3.35
N GLY A 92 17.02 2.06 -4.37
CA GLY A 92 16.75 1.41 -5.65
C GLY A 92 15.45 0.65 -5.72
N ALA A 93 14.67 0.60 -4.65
CA ALA A 93 13.38 -0.09 -4.66
C ALA A 93 12.33 0.69 -5.45
N ILE A 94 11.64 -0.02 -6.35
CA ILE A 94 10.54 0.54 -7.11
C ILE A 94 9.29 0.54 -6.23
N TYR A 95 8.49 1.61 -6.28
CA TYR A 95 7.28 1.68 -5.49
C TYR A 95 6.14 2.38 -6.22
N SER A 96 4.91 2.06 -5.80
CA SER A 96 3.68 2.73 -6.22
C SER A 96 3.37 3.86 -5.24
N ARG A 97 3.43 5.10 -5.70
CA ARG A 97 3.11 6.29 -4.88
C ARG A 97 1.74 6.18 -4.23
N ARG A 98 0.75 5.78 -5.01
CA ARG A 98 -0.63 5.65 -4.54
C ARG A 98 -0.77 4.59 -3.45
N MET A 99 -0.21 3.41 -3.69
CA MET A 99 -0.31 2.31 -2.74
C MET A 99 0.41 2.61 -1.43
N VAL A 100 1.59 3.23 -1.49
CA VAL A 100 2.33 3.67 -0.31
C VAL A 100 1.54 4.71 0.47
N LYS A 101 0.99 5.71 -0.23
CA LYS A 101 0.18 6.77 0.38
C LYS A 101 -1.08 6.20 1.04
N ASP A 102 -1.81 5.34 0.33
CA ASP A 102 -3.03 4.71 0.84
C ASP A 102 -2.75 3.85 2.06
N ASN A 103 -1.61 3.14 2.05
CA ASN A 103 -1.19 2.34 3.20
C ASN A 103 -0.87 3.20 4.42
N LEU A 104 -0.20 4.33 4.23
CA LEU A 104 0.08 5.28 5.32
C LEU A 104 -1.20 5.83 5.94
N ILE A 105 -2.18 6.18 5.11
CA ILE A 105 -3.48 6.66 5.59
C ILE A 105 -4.20 5.56 6.37
N ARG A 106 -4.18 4.34 5.86
CA ARG A 106 -4.79 3.17 6.51
C ARG A 106 -4.17 2.90 7.87
N GLU A 107 -2.83 2.93 7.96
CA GLU A 107 -2.10 2.73 9.21
C GLU A 107 -2.42 3.81 10.24
N LYS A 108 -2.49 5.07 9.82
CA LYS A 108 -2.88 6.19 10.70
C LYS A 108 -4.29 6.00 11.23
N ARG A 109 -5.23 5.59 10.37
CA ARG A 109 -6.63 5.32 10.78
C ARG A 109 -6.70 4.15 11.75
N ARG A 110 -5.93 3.10 11.51
CA ARG A 110 -5.86 1.93 12.41
C ARG A 110 -5.35 2.32 13.79
N GLN A 111 -4.28 3.11 13.86
CA GLN A 111 -3.72 3.60 15.12
C GLN A 111 -4.68 4.54 15.85
N ALA A 112 -5.34 5.43 15.13
CA ALA A 112 -6.36 6.32 15.69
C ALA A 112 -7.54 5.53 16.26
N GLY A 113 -8.01 4.51 15.54
CA GLY A 113 -9.06 3.60 16.01
C GLY A 113 -8.64 2.81 17.25
N LYS A 114 -7.38 2.36 17.30
CA LYS A 114 -6.82 1.66 18.47
C LYS A 114 -6.77 2.57 19.67
N LYS A 115 -6.29 3.81 19.53
CA LYS A 115 -6.30 4.82 20.60
C LYS A 115 -7.72 5.14 21.06
N GLY A 116 -8.66 5.32 20.13
CA GLY A 116 -10.07 5.51 20.44
C GLY A 116 -10.65 4.36 21.24
N GLY A 117 -10.34 3.12 20.85
CA GLY A 117 -10.74 1.92 21.58
C GLY A 117 -10.19 1.85 22.99
N GLU A 118 -8.92 2.19 23.18
CA GLU A 118 -8.26 2.24 24.49
C GLU A 118 -8.90 3.31 25.37
N ILE A 119 -9.19 4.49 24.87
CA ILE A 119 -9.87 5.56 25.58
C ILE A 119 -11.28 5.12 26.00
N THR A 120 -12.00 4.47 25.12
CA THR A 120 -13.34 3.95 25.40
C THR A 120 -13.30 2.90 26.50
N LYS A 121 -12.35 1.98 26.48
CA LYS A 121 -12.15 0.99 27.53
C LYS A 121 -11.79 1.62 28.85
N ALA A 122 -10.89 2.61 28.86
CA ALA A 122 -10.52 3.34 30.07
C ALA A 122 -11.73 4.06 30.67
N ARG A 123 -12.58 4.68 29.85
CA ARG A 123 -13.81 5.33 30.31
C ARG A 123 -14.81 4.35 30.89
N ALA A 124 -14.88 3.12 30.39
CA ALA A 124 -15.74 2.08 30.92
C ALA A 124 -15.39 1.67 32.35
N PHE A 125 -14.14 1.90 32.79
CA PHE A 125 -13.67 1.65 34.16
C PHE A 125 -13.83 2.82 35.12
N ILE A 126 -14.27 4.00 34.64
CA ILE A 126 -14.52 5.16 35.49
C ILE A 126 -15.83 4.94 36.25
N PRO A 127 -15.87 5.11 37.60
CA PRO A 127 -17.11 5.02 38.37
C PRO A 127 -18.16 5.99 37.85
N LYS A 128 -19.43 5.56 37.84
CA LYS A 128 -20.53 6.31 37.29
C LYS A 128 -20.67 7.71 37.88
N ALA A 129 -20.38 7.87 39.18
CA ALA A 129 -20.41 9.17 39.88
C ALA A 129 -19.35 10.14 39.34
N GLU A 130 -18.13 9.64 39.01
CA GLU A 130 -17.07 10.50 38.45
C GLU A 130 -17.38 10.91 37.00
N SER A 131 -17.98 10.02 36.22
CA SER A 131 -18.36 10.37 34.85
C SER A 131 -19.48 11.40 34.80
N GLU A 132 -20.43 11.39 35.74
CA GLU A 132 -21.46 12.39 35.85
C GLU A 132 -20.89 13.74 36.26
N THR A 133 -19.94 13.78 37.21
CA THR A 133 -19.24 15.01 37.63
C THR A 133 -18.47 15.63 36.47
N ILE A 134 -17.77 14.85 35.66
CA ILE A 134 -17.04 15.30 34.48
C ILE A 134 -18.00 15.92 33.44
N LEU A 135 -19.16 15.31 33.23
CA LEU A 135 -20.17 15.83 32.31
C LEU A 135 -20.77 17.19 32.77
N GLN A 136 -20.89 17.38 34.07
CA GLN A 136 -21.37 18.64 34.63
C GLN A 136 -20.36 19.79 34.57
N GLU A 137 -19.06 19.47 34.51
CA GLU A 137 -17.99 20.47 34.44
C GLU A 137 -17.70 20.91 32.99
N GLN A 138 -18.31 20.31 31.99
CA GLN A 138 -18.15 20.75 30.61
C GLN A 138 -18.90 22.07 30.39
N PRO A 139 -18.21 23.12 29.86
CA PRO A 139 -18.87 24.36 29.58
C PRO A 139 -19.97 24.16 28.54
N GLN A 140 -21.16 24.62 28.86
CA GLN A 140 -22.26 24.67 27.90
C GLN A 140 -21.92 25.73 26.86
N GLN A 141 -21.72 25.31 25.63
CA GLN A 141 -21.64 26.26 24.51
C GLN A 141 -23.03 26.53 23.96
#